data_324555e6aeb57d6c231ed5c4346d192c
#
_entry.id   324555e6aeb57d6c231ed5c4346d192c
#
_cell.length_a   1.000
_cell.length_b   1.000
_cell.length_c   1.000
_cell.angle_alpha   90.00
_cell.angle_beta   90.00
_cell.angle_gamma   90.00
#
_symmetry.space_group_name_H-M   'P 1'
#
loop_
_entity.id
_entity.type
_entity.pdbx_description
1 polymer ?
#
loop_
_entity_poly.entity_id
_entity_poly.type
_entity_poly.pdbx_seq_one_letter_code
_entity_poly.pdbx_strand_id
1 'polypeptide(L)'
;VANAMMDKLGKEQVTDSEGKKQDQESFNSIFMMADSGARGSAAQIRQLAGMRGLMAKPDGSIIETPITANFREGLNILQYFISTHGARKGLADTALKTANSGYLTRRLVDVAQDLVVTEEDCGTKHGMTISAVIEGGEVVQNLSDRVLGRVLVEPVKDLENKKNVLKAGTLIDESNVHLLEENGTDSVVVRSPVTCETKYGICINCYGRDLARGTLVNIGEAVGIIAAQSIGEPGTQLTMRTFHIGGAASSAAAQNSVEVNNDGVASLFNLKTIKNADKNLVATSRSGEIIISDKFGKEKERYKIPYGATINIKDGQKVTAGDVISTWDPHTHPIITEASGTIKFEDFIDGVTVTEQVDEMTGLSNIIIMDSKKTGSTTTVKPKASLFNGRGQPIMFSGTDTPIVYTFPPGAIVNIQDGSKINAGDVIARIPLESSKTSDITGGLPRVADLFEARKPKDAAILAKHSGITSFGKETKGKVRLVITDEDGESYEELIPKTRTLNIFEGETIQKGEII
;
A
#
# COMPACT_ATOMS: atom_id res chain seq x y z
N VAL A 1 10.41 23.27 -6.13
CA VAL A 1 10.85 23.94 -7.39
C VAL A 1 9.97 23.53 -8.56
N ALA A 2 9.78 22.21 -8.83
CA ALA A 2 8.98 21.75 -9.97
C ALA A 2 7.53 22.23 -9.91
N ASN A 3 6.85 22.05 -8.79
CA ASN A 3 5.46 22.46 -8.62
C ASN A 3 5.33 23.99 -8.74
N ALA A 4 6.16 24.75 -8.02
CA ALA A 4 6.15 26.20 -8.11
C ALA A 4 6.45 26.76 -9.52
N MET A 5 7.24 26.01 -10.31
CA MET A 5 7.52 26.35 -11.71
C MET A 5 6.31 26.04 -12.60
N MET A 6 5.66 24.90 -12.40
CA MET A 6 4.44 24.51 -13.14
C MET A 6 3.29 25.48 -12.82
N ASP A 7 3.12 25.85 -11.55
CA ASP A 7 2.11 26.85 -11.12
C ASP A 7 2.33 28.22 -11.79
N LYS A 8 3.60 28.64 -11.88
CA LYS A 8 3.94 29.91 -12.58
C LYS A 8 3.77 29.85 -14.10
N LEU A 9 4.02 28.67 -14.69
CA LEU A 9 3.81 28.48 -16.14
C LEU A 9 2.32 28.36 -16.48
N GLY A 10 1.51 27.84 -15.54
CA GLY A 10 0.08 27.64 -15.71
C GLY A 10 -0.78 28.88 -15.49
N LYS A 11 -0.22 29.95 -14.91
CA LYS A 11 -0.95 31.18 -14.59
C LYS A 11 -0.34 32.39 -15.28
N GLU A 12 -1.16 33.18 -15.90
CA GLU A 12 -0.78 34.45 -16.52
C GLU A 12 -1.62 35.60 -15.92
N GLN A 13 -0.94 36.69 -15.54
CA GLN A 13 -1.63 37.86 -15.04
C GLN A 13 -2.11 38.73 -16.19
N VAL A 14 -3.41 38.78 -16.41
CA VAL A 14 -4.05 39.63 -17.40
C VAL A 14 -4.68 40.82 -16.69
N THR A 15 -4.47 42.01 -17.25
CA THR A 15 -5.10 43.23 -16.75
C THR A 15 -6.42 43.41 -17.48
N ASP A 16 -7.52 43.35 -16.76
CA ASP A 16 -8.86 43.57 -17.31
C ASP A 16 -9.05 45.03 -17.78
N SER A 17 -10.08 45.26 -18.58
CA SER A 17 -10.44 46.60 -19.09
C SER A 17 -10.66 47.64 -17.99
N GLU A 18 -10.88 47.21 -16.75
CA GLU A 18 -11.03 48.06 -15.56
C GLU A 18 -9.71 48.30 -14.79
N GLY A 19 -8.56 47.77 -15.28
CA GLY A 19 -7.26 47.94 -14.64
C GLY A 19 -6.99 46.98 -13.46
N LYS A 20 -7.87 46.02 -13.20
CA LYS A 20 -7.66 44.98 -12.19
C LYS A 20 -6.85 43.84 -12.77
N LYS A 21 -5.83 43.39 -12.04
CA LYS A 21 -5.06 42.20 -12.37
C LYS A 21 -5.84 40.96 -11.93
N GLN A 22 -6.11 40.08 -12.88
CA GLN A 22 -6.70 38.77 -12.63
C GLN A 22 -5.75 37.69 -13.10
N ASP A 23 -5.61 36.60 -12.32
CA ASP A 23 -4.86 35.41 -12.72
C ASP A 23 -5.75 34.58 -13.67
N GLN A 24 -5.30 34.42 -14.90
CA GLN A 24 -5.94 33.60 -15.92
C GLN A 24 -5.06 32.38 -16.21
N GLU A 25 -5.67 31.28 -16.66
CA GLU A 25 -4.92 30.14 -17.17
C GLU A 25 -4.06 30.54 -18.36
N SER A 26 -2.79 30.16 -18.31
CA SER A 26 -1.82 30.51 -19.32
C SER A 26 -1.98 29.68 -20.58
N PHE A 27 -1.98 30.33 -21.74
CA PHE A 27 -1.92 29.67 -23.06
C PHE A 27 -0.49 29.32 -23.48
N ASN A 28 0.43 29.13 -22.53
CA ASN A 28 1.78 28.69 -22.82
C ASN A 28 1.76 27.28 -23.44
N SER A 29 2.25 27.15 -24.66
CA SER A 29 2.23 25.88 -25.41
C SER A 29 3.01 24.77 -24.71
N ILE A 30 4.09 25.09 -23.98
CA ILE A 30 4.90 24.12 -23.23
C ILE A 30 4.09 23.58 -22.04
N PHE A 31 3.41 24.47 -21.31
CA PHE A 31 2.53 24.08 -20.22
C PHE A 31 1.37 23.21 -20.70
N MET A 32 0.68 23.65 -21.76
CA MET A 32 -0.44 22.91 -22.34
C MET A 32 -0.04 21.49 -22.79
N MET A 33 1.12 21.34 -23.43
CA MET A 33 1.61 20.01 -23.85
C MET A 33 1.94 19.10 -22.66
N ALA A 34 2.53 19.63 -21.60
CA ALA A 34 2.90 18.86 -20.43
C ALA A 34 1.71 18.52 -19.53
N ASP A 35 0.78 19.46 -19.36
CA ASP A 35 -0.44 19.30 -18.56
C ASP A 35 -1.40 18.29 -19.20
N SER A 36 -1.63 18.42 -20.51
CA SER A 36 -2.44 17.46 -21.27
C SER A 36 -1.82 16.07 -21.42
N GLY A 37 -0.53 15.90 -21.08
CA GLY A 37 0.19 14.65 -21.26
C GLY A 37 0.54 14.32 -22.73
N ALA A 38 0.28 15.23 -23.68
CA ALA A 38 0.55 15.00 -25.10
C ALA A 38 2.05 14.85 -25.38
N ARG A 39 2.90 15.65 -24.75
CA ARG A 39 4.35 15.56 -24.89
C ARG A 39 5.07 16.14 -23.67
N GLY A 40 6.00 15.36 -23.13
CA GLY A 40 6.80 15.76 -21.99
C GLY A 40 6.10 15.52 -20.64
N SER A 41 6.82 15.82 -19.57
CA SER A 41 6.32 15.74 -18.20
C SER A 41 6.88 16.91 -17.37
N ALA A 42 6.27 17.21 -16.24
CA ALA A 42 6.74 18.24 -15.31
C ALA A 42 8.23 18.01 -14.88
N ALA A 43 8.64 16.72 -14.74
CA ALA A 43 10.01 16.37 -14.42
C ALA A 43 11.01 16.74 -15.54
N GLN A 44 10.62 16.60 -16.80
CA GLN A 44 11.45 16.98 -17.94
C GLN A 44 11.56 18.50 -18.07
N ILE A 45 10.46 19.23 -17.88
CA ILE A 45 10.48 20.70 -17.87
C ILE A 45 11.37 21.22 -16.74
N ARG A 46 11.30 20.59 -15.55
CA ARG A 46 12.18 20.94 -14.42
C ARG A 46 13.66 20.83 -14.80
N GLN A 47 14.07 19.77 -15.51
CA GLN A 47 15.47 19.59 -15.94
C GLN A 47 15.89 20.60 -17.01
N LEU A 48 14.96 21.04 -17.86
CA LEU A 48 15.24 22.00 -18.93
C LEU A 48 15.33 23.45 -18.44
N ALA A 49 14.45 23.87 -17.54
CA ALA A 49 14.27 25.27 -17.15
C ALA A 49 14.39 25.53 -15.63
N GLY A 50 14.37 24.48 -14.80
CA GLY A 50 14.48 24.61 -13.35
C GLY A 50 15.86 24.18 -12.82
N MET A 51 15.89 23.08 -12.05
CA MET A 51 17.09 22.51 -11.47
C MET A 51 17.09 20.99 -11.71
N ARG A 52 18.20 20.44 -12.14
CA ARG A 52 18.29 19.00 -12.46
C ARG A 52 18.15 18.10 -11.22
N GLY A 53 18.80 18.45 -10.10
CA GLY A 53 18.67 17.79 -8.81
C GLY A 53 19.74 16.72 -8.54
N LEU A 54 19.44 15.78 -7.62
CA LEU A 54 20.35 14.73 -7.20
C LEU A 54 20.47 13.63 -8.25
N MET A 55 21.67 13.08 -8.41
CA MET A 55 21.97 12.00 -9.37
C MET A 55 22.31 10.71 -8.65
N ALA A 56 21.88 9.58 -9.22
CA ALA A 56 22.21 8.26 -8.72
C ALA A 56 23.53 7.73 -9.34
N LYS A 57 24.36 7.07 -8.52
CA LYS A 57 25.51 6.29 -8.98
C LYS A 57 25.07 4.98 -9.64
N PRO A 58 25.94 4.28 -10.37
CA PRO A 58 25.63 2.97 -10.95
C PRO A 58 25.23 1.91 -9.92
N ASP A 59 25.73 2.00 -8.68
CA ASP A 59 25.40 1.12 -7.55
C ASP A 59 24.03 1.40 -6.91
N GLY A 60 23.34 2.49 -7.34
CA GLY A 60 22.05 2.92 -6.80
C GLY A 60 22.14 3.94 -5.66
N SER A 61 23.34 4.19 -5.11
CA SER A 61 23.51 5.25 -4.10
C SER A 61 23.36 6.64 -4.71
N ILE A 62 22.91 7.61 -3.90
CA ILE A 62 22.69 8.98 -4.34
C ILE A 62 23.97 9.78 -4.12
N ILE A 63 24.33 10.62 -5.11
CA ILE A 63 25.43 11.58 -4.98
C ILE A 63 24.90 12.77 -4.20
N GLU A 64 25.54 13.11 -3.07
CA GLU A 64 25.09 14.15 -2.15
C GLU A 64 25.07 15.55 -2.78
N THR A 65 26.00 15.82 -3.71
CA THR A 65 26.09 17.12 -4.39
C THR A 65 25.02 17.23 -5.48
N PRO A 66 24.01 18.12 -5.33
CA PRO A 66 22.96 18.29 -6.33
C PRO A 66 23.48 19.07 -7.55
N ILE A 67 22.91 18.80 -8.71
CA ILE A 67 23.10 19.62 -9.91
C ILE A 67 22.07 20.75 -9.87
N THR A 68 22.51 21.95 -9.54
CA THR A 68 21.68 23.16 -9.40
C THR A 68 21.36 23.82 -10.75
N ALA A 69 22.23 23.62 -11.75
CA ALA A 69 22.04 24.13 -13.09
C ALA A 69 20.99 23.33 -13.89
N ASN A 70 20.43 23.97 -14.89
CA ASN A 70 19.53 23.34 -15.87
C ASN A 70 20.21 23.23 -17.23
N PHE A 71 19.56 22.52 -18.16
CA PHE A 71 20.12 22.32 -19.51
C PHE A 71 20.18 23.62 -20.33
N ARG A 72 19.32 24.59 -20.06
CA ARG A 72 19.31 25.87 -20.77
C ARG A 72 20.51 26.75 -20.40
N GLU A 73 20.86 26.78 -19.11
CA GLU A 73 22.04 27.51 -18.61
C GLU A 73 23.34 26.80 -18.97
N GLY A 74 23.30 25.49 -19.12
CA GLY A 74 24.44 24.61 -19.30
C GLY A 74 25.03 24.11 -17.99
N LEU A 75 25.58 22.90 -18.04
CA LEU A 75 26.22 22.25 -16.90
C LEU A 75 27.73 22.58 -16.89
N ASN A 76 28.31 22.72 -15.70
CA ASN A 76 29.76 22.74 -15.58
C ASN A 76 30.36 21.35 -15.84
N ILE A 77 31.67 21.27 -16.01
CA ILE A 77 32.38 20.02 -16.37
C ILE A 77 32.08 18.91 -15.33
N LEU A 78 32.11 19.23 -14.04
CA LEU A 78 31.88 18.28 -12.96
C LEU A 78 30.43 17.78 -12.96
N GLN A 79 29.48 18.67 -13.08
CA GLN A 79 28.04 18.34 -13.16
C GLN A 79 27.72 17.49 -14.40
N TYR A 80 28.35 17.79 -15.53
CA TYR A 80 28.23 16.98 -16.73
C TYR A 80 28.79 15.57 -16.51
N PHE A 81 29.98 15.45 -15.92
CA PHE A 81 30.61 14.16 -15.63
C PHE A 81 29.73 13.31 -14.69
N ILE A 82 29.22 13.90 -13.60
CA ILE A 82 28.27 13.22 -12.68
C ILE A 82 27.05 12.72 -13.45
N SER A 83 26.50 13.52 -14.37
CA SER A 83 25.32 13.15 -15.12
C SER A 83 25.55 12.01 -16.12
N THR A 84 26.78 11.80 -16.58
CA THR A 84 27.10 10.71 -17.53
C THR A 84 26.95 9.32 -16.90
N HIS A 85 27.13 9.17 -15.58
CA HIS A 85 26.90 7.90 -14.88
C HIS A 85 25.45 7.42 -15.02
N GLY A 86 24.49 8.31 -14.79
CA GLY A 86 23.06 7.98 -14.97
C GLY A 86 22.69 7.67 -16.42
N ALA A 87 23.23 8.45 -17.37
CA ALA A 87 22.99 8.22 -18.80
C ALA A 87 23.54 6.87 -19.26
N ARG A 88 24.78 6.51 -18.89
CA ARG A 88 25.40 5.23 -19.25
C ARG A 88 24.63 4.04 -18.67
N LYS A 89 24.27 4.11 -17.37
CA LYS A 89 23.44 3.10 -16.74
C LYS A 89 22.11 2.94 -17.47
N GLY A 90 21.44 4.07 -17.79
CA GLY A 90 20.18 4.08 -18.52
C GLY A 90 20.27 3.37 -19.89
N LEU A 91 21.30 3.64 -20.66
CA LEU A 91 21.51 2.99 -21.96
C LEU A 91 21.75 1.47 -21.84
N ALA A 92 22.60 1.06 -20.90
CA ALA A 92 22.88 -0.36 -20.66
C ALA A 92 21.64 -1.12 -20.18
N ASP A 93 20.91 -0.55 -19.22
CA ASP A 93 19.69 -1.15 -18.69
C ASP A 93 18.59 -1.27 -19.77
N THR A 94 18.44 -0.27 -20.63
CA THR A 94 17.48 -0.33 -21.76
C THR A 94 17.77 -1.50 -22.68
N ALA A 95 19.03 -1.71 -23.05
CA ALA A 95 19.41 -2.82 -23.93
C ALA A 95 19.11 -4.19 -23.30
N LEU A 96 19.43 -4.38 -22.00
CA LEU A 96 19.18 -5.63 -21.30
C LEU A 96 17.67 -5.89 -21.06
N LYS A 97 16.93 -4.86 -20.68
CA LYS A 97 15.48 -4.98 -20.40
C LYS A 97 14.67 -5.26 -21.67
N THR A 98 15.07 -4.76 -22.82
CA THR A 98 14.42 -5.06 -24.10
C THR A 98 14.42 -6.58 -24.37
N ALA A 99 15.55 -7.24 -24.15
CA ALA A 99 15.62 -8.69 -24.28
C ALA A 99 14.70 -9.43 -23.30
N ASN A 100 14.65 -8.99 -22.04
CA ASN A 100 13.78 -9.57 -21.01
C ASN A 100 12.29 -9.38 -21.34
N SER A 101 11.90 -8.21 -21.87
CA SER A 101 10.52 -7.94 -22.31
C SER A 101 10.11 -8.88 -23.45
N GLY A 102 10.98 -9.07 -24.46
CA GLY A 102 10.73 -9.99 -25.57
C GLY A 102 10.58 -11.45 -25.08
N TYR A 103 11.42 -11.86 -24.15
CA TYR A 103 11.34 -13.20 -23.56
C TYR A 103 10.07 -13.40 -22.71
N LEU A 104 9.65 -12.39 -21.95
CA LEU A 104 8.37 -12.44 -21.23
C LEU A 104 7.19 -12.60 -22.19
N THR A 105 7.14 -11.80 -23.27
CA THR A 105 6.09 -11.88 -24.28
C THR A 105 6.02 -13.27 -24.90
N ARG A 106 7.17 -13.86 -25.27
CA ARG A 106 7.23 -15.22 -25.81
C ARG A 106 6.63 -16.24 -24.84
N ARG A 107 7.02 -16.19 -23.56
CA ARG A 107 6.48 -17.11 -22.54
C ARG A 107 4.96 -16.95 -22.36
N LEU A 108 4.46 -15.72 -22.37
CA LEU A 108 3.02 -15.45 -22.28
C LEU A 108 2.28 -16.03 -23.48
N VAL A 109 2.82 -15.88 -24.70
CA VAL A 109 2.24 -16.49 -25.92
C VAL A 109 2.24 -18.01 -25.82
N ASP A 110 3.37 -18.62 -25.42
CA ASP A 110 3.49 -20.08 -25.32
C ASP A 110 2.45 -20.68 -24.35
N VAL A 111 2.13 -19.98 -23.25
CA VAL A 111 1.12 -20.42 -22.27
C VAL A 111 -0.31 -20.15 -22.73
N ALA A 112 -0.54 -19.01 -23.39
CA ALA A 112 -1.89 -18.53 -23.71
C ALA A 112 -2.38 -18.92 -25.12
N GLN A 113 -1.55 -19.55 -25.96
CA GLN A 113 -1.89 -19.86 -27.37
C GLN A 113 -3.13 -20.75 -27.51
N ASP A 114 -3.38 -21.63 -26.55
CA ASP A 114 -4.52 -22.56 -26.56
C ASP A 114 -5.85 -21.91 -26.13
N LEU A 115 -5.81 -20.66 -25.64
CA LEU A 115 -6.99 -19.88 -25.28
C LEU A 115 -7.65 -19.30 -26.54
N VAL A 116 -8.53 -20.08 -27.12
CA VAL A 116 -9.33 -19.74 -28.32
C VAL A 116 -10.82 -19.76 -27.93
N VAL A 117 -11.63 -18.92 -28.55
CA VAL A 117 -13.09 -18.94 -28.39
C VAL A 117 -13.67 -20.14 -29.12
N THR A 118 -14.22 -21.12 -28.39
CA THR A 118 -14.68 -22.40 -28.96
C THR A 118 -16.19 -22.59 -28.91
N GLU A 119 -16.88 -21.99 -27.93
CA GLU A 119 -18.30 -22.19 -27.67
C GLU A 119 -19.02 -20.86 -27.54
N GLU A 120 -20.33 -20.84 -27.78
CA GLU A 120 -21.15 -19.64 -27.58
C GLU A 120 -21.41 -19.36 -26.10
N ASP A 121 -21.82 -20.38 -25.34
CA ASP A 121 -22.12 -20.26 -23.92
C ASP A 121 -21.79 -21.54 -23.15
N CYS A 122 -20.99 -21.43 -22.10
CA CYS A 122 -20.68 -22.54 -21.20
C CYS A 122 -21.76 -22.81 -20.15
N GLY A 123 -22.79 -21.96 -20.04
CA GLY A 123 -23.90 -22.13 -19.11
C GLY A 123 -23.57 -21.89 -17.64
N THR A 124 -22.39 -21.36 -17.31
CA THR A 124 -21.98 -21.09 -15.91
C THR A 124 -22.92 -20.09 -15.23
N LYS A 125 -23.23 -20.34 -13.96
CA LYS A 125 -23.94 -19.43 -13.07
C LYS A 125 -22.99 -18.64 -12.18
N HIS A 126 -21.69 -18.98 -12.22
CA HIS A 126 -20.68 -18.31 -11.41
C HIS A 126 -20.19 -17.05 -12.13
N GLY A 127 -20.26 -15.93 -11.41
CA GLY A 127 -19.79 -14.65 -11.89
C GLY A 127 -18.72 -14.06 -10.98
N MET A 128 -18.14 -12.96 -11.41
CA MET A 128 -17.24 -12.15 -10.63
C MET A 128 -17.90 -10.83 -10.28
N THR A 129 -17.97 -10.51 -8.99
CA THR A 129 -18.47 -9.21 -8.53
C THR A 129 -17.41 -8.15 -8.80
N ILE A 130 -17.77 -7.12 -9.55
CA ILE A 130 -16.91 -5.98 -9.87
C ILE A 130 -17.51 -4.73 -9.22
N SER A 131 -16.64 -3.96 -8.53
CA SER A 131 -16.94 -2.65 -7.96
C SER A 131 -15.88 -1.64 -8.40
N ALA A 132 -16.09 -0.36 -8.17
CA ALA A 132 -15.07 0.65 -8.38
C ALA A 132 -13.83 0.37 -7.50
N VAL A 133 -12.63 0.69 -7.99
CA VAL A 133 -11.40 0.60 -7.21
C VAL A 133 -11.10 1.97 -6.60
N ILE A 134 -11.11 2.02 -5.28
CA ILE A 134 -10.83 3.23 -4.50
C ILE A 134 -9.54 2.98 -3.73
N GLU A 135 -8.51 3.78 -3.97
CA GLU A 135 -7.23 3.71 -3.26
C GLU A 135 -6.85 5.11 -2.78
N GLY A 136 -6.52 5.24 -1.49
CA GLY A 136 -6.02 6.50 -0.92
C GLY A 136 -6.96 7.69 -1.05
N GLY A 137 -8.29 7.46 -1.13
CA GLY A 137 -9.29 8.53 -1.25
C GLY A 137 -9.57 8.99 -2.68
N GLU A 138 -8.92 8.40 -3.68
CA GLU A 138 -9.22 8.65 -5.09
C GLU A 138 -9.79 7.40 -5.75
N VAL A 139 -10.76 7.59 -6.64
CA VAL A 139 -11.27 6.53 -7.49
C VAL A 139 -10.25 6.28 -8.60
N VAL A 140 -9.45 5.23 -8.45
CA VAL A 140 -8.42 4.85 -9.44
C VAL A 140 -9.04 4.33 -10.72
N GLN A 141 -10.11 3.54 -10.60
CA GLN A 141 -10.89 3.04 -11.73
C GLN A 141 -12.37 3.07 -11.41
N ASN A 142 -13.14 3.72 -12.26
CA ASN A 142 -14.59 3.73 -12.17
C ASN A 142 -15.18 2.34 -12.47
N LEU A 143 -16.36 2.08 -11.92
CA LEU A 143 -17.10 0.85 -12.23
C LEU A 143 -17.36 0.73 -13.74
N SER A 144 -17.70 1.84 -14.41
CA SER A 144 -17.92 1.95 -15.86
C SER A 144 -16.79 1.36 -16.69
N ASP A 145 -15.55 1.75 -16.41
CA ASP A 145 -14.37 1.29 -17.15
C ASP A 145 -14.09 -0.21 -16.96
N ARG A 146 -14.47 -0.76 -15.81
CA ARG A 146 -14.23 -2.16 -15.46
C ARG A 146 -15.27 -3.12 -16.01
N VAL A 147 -16.51 -2.67 -16.17
CA VAL A 147 -17.63 -3.51 -16.62
C VAL A 147 -17.93 -3.38 -18.11
N LEU A 148 -17.43 -2.33 -18.77
CA LEU A 148 -17.62 -2.11 -20.19
C LEU A 148 -17.16 -3.35 -21.02
N GLY A 149 -18.03 -3.84 -21.89
CA GLY A 149 -17.76 -5.00 -22.74
C GLY A 149 -17.90 -6.35 -22.03
N ARG A 150 -18.35 -6.39 -20.76
CA ARG A 150 -18.67 -7.64 -20.04
C ARG A 150 -20.13 -8.04 -20.20
N VAL A 151 -20.43 -9.31 -19.96
CA VAL A 151 -21.79 -9.85 -19.99
C VAL A 151 -22.28 -10.07 -18.56
N LEU A 152 -23.52 -9.66 -18.25
CA LEU A 152 -24.12 -9.80 -16.95
C LEU A 152 -24.45 -11.26 -16.63
N VAL A 153 -24.16 -11.71 -15.40
CA VAL A 153 -24.64 -12.99 -14.85
C VAL A 153 -26.02 -12.81 -14.24
N GLU A 154 -26.19 -11.76 -13.44
CA GLU A 154 -27.42 -11.45 -12.72
C GLU A 154 -28.07 -10.16 -13.26
N PRO A 155 -29.40 -10.06 -13.20
CA PRO A 155 -30.08 -8.84 -13.59
C PRO A 155 -29.79 -7.72 -12.59
N VAL A 156 -29.47 -6.54 -13.10
CA VAL A 156 -29.31 -5.33 -12.29
C VAL A 156 -30.69 -4.75 -11.99
N LYS A 157 -30.98 -4.50 -10.71
CA LYS A 157 -32.24 -3.93 -10.24
C LYS A 157 -32.06 -2.46 -9.91
N ASP A 158 -33.09 -1.69 -10.21
CA ASP A 158 -33.23 -0.30 -9.76
C ASP A 158 -33.30 -0.24 -8.22
N LEU A 159 -32.50 0.64 -7.62
CA LEU A 159 -32.45 0.84 -6.17
C LEU A 159 -33.79 1.36 -5.61
N GLU A 160 -34.51 2.20 -6.38
CA GLU A 160 -35.76 2.80 -5.94
C GLU A 160 -36.96 1.88 -6.21
N ASN A 161 -37.10 1.38 -7.42
CA ASN A 161 -38.31 0.69 -7.88
C ASN A 161 -38.23 -0.84 -7.87
N LYS A 162 -37.05 -1.41 -7.58
CA LYS A 162 -36.74 -2.86 -7.64
C LYS A 162 -37.11 -3.53 -8.98
N LYS A 163 -37.26 -2.74 -10.04
CA LYS A 163 -37.45 -3.26 -11.41
C LYS A 163 -36.08 -3.58 -12.01
N ASN A 164 -36.05 -4.59 -12.87
CA ASN A 164 -34.82 -4.91 -13.60
C ASN A 164 -34.52 -3.82 -14.61
N VAL A 165 -33.41 -3.12 -14.44
CA VAL A 165 -32.86 -2.13 -15.38
C VAL A 165 -32.20 -2.87 -16.54
N LEU A 166 -31.35 -3.86 -16.21
CA LEU A 166 -30.68 -4.71 -17.19
C LEU A 166 -30.98 -6.19 -16.90
N LYS A 167 -31.17 -6.99 -17.95
CA LYS A 167 -31.41 -8.43 -17.83
C LYS A 167 -30.10 -9.21 -17.74
N ALA A 168 -30.16 -10.40 -17.13
CA ALA A 168 -29.06 -11.35 -17.21
C ALA A 168 -28.74 -11.70 -18.67
N GLY A 169 -27.45 -11.91 -18.99
CA GLY A 169 -26.98 -12.20 -20.34
C GLY A 169 -26.86 -10.97 -21.27
N THR A 170 -27.15 -9.76 -20.79
CA THR A 170 -26.96 -8.54 -21.57
C THR A 170 -25.48 -8.15 -21.63
N LEU A 171 -25.00 -7.82 -22.83
CA LEU A 171 -23.69 -7.19 -23.01
C LEU A 171 -23.76 -5.75 -22.52
N ILE A 172 -22.82 -5.34 -21.69
CA ILE A 172 -22.72 -3.97 -21.19
C ILE A 172 -21.97 -3.14 -22.23
N ASP A 173 -22.71 -2.33 -22.96
CA ASP A 173 -22.19 -1.33 -23.89
C ASP A 173 -22.18 0.06 -23.23
N GLU A 174 -21.77 1.08 -23.98
CA GLU A 174 -21.69 2.46 -23.49
C GLU A 174 -23.04 2.99 -22.98
N SER A 175 -24.15 2.63 -23.66
CA SER A 175 -25.49 3.05 -23.26
C SER A 175 -25.93 2.37 -21.96
N ASN A 176 -25.62 1.09 -21.78
CA ASN A 176 -25.89 0.36 -20.56
C ASN A 176 -25.05 0.83 -19.38
N VAL A 177 -23.81 1.28 -19.63
CA VAL A 177 -22.94 1.89 -18.60
C VAL A 177 -23.57 3.17 -18.06
N HIS A 178 -24.07 4.07 -18.92
CA HIS A 178 -24.76 5.28 -18.49
C HIS A 178 -26.00 4.97 -17.63
N LEU A 179 -26.76 3.95 -17.98
CA LEU A 179 -27.90 3.50 -17.16
C LEU A 179 -27.47 2.98 -15.78
N LEU A 180 -26.31 2.30 -15.69
CA LEU A 180 -25.76 1.84 -14.41
C LEU A 180 -25.30 3.00 -13.51
N GLU A 181 -24.70 4.04 -14.12
CA GLU A 181 -24.27 5.25 -13.41
C GLU A 181 -25.46 6.07 -12.92
N GLU A 182 -26.48 6.29 -13.77
CA GLU A 182 -27.73 6.98 -13.38
C GLU A 182 -28.46 6.25 -12.24
N ASN A 183 -28.44 4.92 -12.26
CA ASN A 183 -29.03 4.08 -11.20
C ASN A 183 -28.19 4.04 -9.91
N GLY A 184 -26.98 4.63 -9.90
CA GLY A 184 -26.10 4.64 -8.74
C GLY A 184 -25.62 3.25 -8.29
N THR A 185 -25.47 2.30 -9.22
CA THR A 185 -25.07 0.94 -8.92
C THR A 185 -23.60 0.89 -8.51
N ASP A 186 -23.29 0.33 -7.32
CA ASP A 186 -21.93 0.25 -6.79
C ASP A 186 -21.17 -1.02 -7.18
N SER A 187 -21.88 -2.12 -7.44
CA SER A 187 -21.30 -3.40 -7.82
C SER A 187 -22.18 -4.18 -8.77
N VAL A 188 -21.58 -4.94 -9.65
CA VAL A 188 -22.26 -5.75 -10.67
C VAL A 188 -21.62 -7.13 -10.75
N VAL A 189 -22.43 -8.18 -10.93
CA VAL A 189 -21.94 -9.54 -11.15
C VAL A 189 -21.86 -9.81 -12.64
N VAL A 190 -20.63 -9.98 -13.14
CA VAL A 190 -20.36 -10.18 -14.57
C VAL A 190 -19.70 -11.52 -14.84
N ARG A 191 -19.85 -12.00 -16.05
CA ARG A 191 -19.12 -13.16 -16.57
C ARG A 191 -17.63 -12.81 -16.75
N SER A 192 -16.77 -13.78 -16.49
CA SER A 192 -15.33 -13.62 -16.58
C SER A 192 -14.69 -14.84 -17.23
N PRO A 193 -13.56 -14.66 -17.96
CA PRO A 193 -12.71 -15.76 -18.40
C PRO A 193 -12.29 -16.71 -17.27
N VAL A 194 -12.10 -16.17 -16.04
CA VAL A 194 -11.66 -16.93 -14.87
C VAL A 194 -12.73 -17.89 -14.35
N THR A 195 -14.00 -17.54 -14.50
CA THR A 195 -15.15 -18.35 -14.05
C THR A 195 -15.76 -19.18 -15.16
N CYS A 196 -15.14 -19.22 -16.35
CA CYS A 196 -15.62 -19.98 -17.49
C CYS A 196 -15.46 -21.49 -17.25
N GLU A 197 -16.52 -22.26 -17.52
CA GLU A 197 -16.56 -23.72 -17.36
C GLU A 197 -16.31 -24.49 -18.67
N THR A 198 -15.99 -23.80 -19.76
CA THR A 198 -15.60 -24.41 -21.03
C THR A 198 -14.37 -25.28 -20.85
N LYS A 199 -14.42 -26.53 -21.32
CA LYS A 199 -13.35 -27.52 -21.09
C LYS A 199 -12.05 -27.17 -21.83
N TYR A 200 -12.15 -26.62 -23.03
CA TYR A 200 -11.02 -26.18 -23.86
C TYR A 200 -11.29 -24.80 -24.42
N GLY A 201 -10.41 -23.83 -24.16
CA GLY A 201 -10.59 -22.47 -24.59
C GLY A 201 -11.54 -21.67 -23.70
N ILE A 202 -12.36 -20.81 -24.29
CA ILE A 202 -13.28 -19.92 -23.62
C ILE A 202 -14.58 -19.76 -24.42
N CYS A 203 -15.70 -19.45 -23.77
CA CYS A 203 -16.94 -19.15 -24.48
C CYS A 203 -17.09 -17.65 -24.77
N ILE A 204 -17.91 -17.30 -25.77
CA ILE A 204 -18.20 -15.92 -26.19
C ILE A 204 -18.69 -15.07 -25.03
N ASN A 205 -19.69 -15.54 -24.28
CA ASN A 205 -20.30 -14.77 -23.20
C ASN A 205 -19.35 -14.50 -22.03
N CYS A 206 -18.41 -15.40 -21.71
CA CYS A 206 -17.42 -15.19 -20.66
C CYS A 206 -16.29 -14.25 -21.06
N TYR A 207 -15.96 -14.21 -22.35
CA TYR A 207 -15.02 -13.23 -22.89
C TYR A 207 -15.67 -11.86 -23.04
N GLY A 208 -16.82 -11.79 -23.71
CA GLY A 208 -17.60 -10.59 -23.94
C GLY A 208 -17.28 -9.89 -25.25
N ARG A 209 -17.01 -8.60 -25.20
CA ARG A 209 -16.83 -7.71 -26.35
C ARG A 209 -15.46 -7.87 -27.01
N ASP A 210 -15.45 -7.96 -28.31
CA ASP A 210 -14.26 -7.74 -29.13
C ASP A 210 -13.97 -6.23 -29.23
N LEU A 211 -12.80 -5.81 -28.73
CA LEU A 211 -12.41 -4.41 -28.70
C LEU A 211 -12.19 -3.80 -30.09
N ALA A 212 -11.87 -4.62 -31.08
CA ALA A 212 -11.65 -4.13 -32.45
C ALA A 212 -12.96 -3.82 -33.17
N ARG A 213 -14.01 -4.63 -32.93
CA ARG A 213 -15.29 -4.55 -33.65
C ARG A 213 -16.40 -3.91 -32.84
N GLY A 214 -16.27 -3.87 -31.49
CA GLY A 214 -17.30 -3.34 -30.63
C GLY A 214 -18.50 -4.26 -30.38
N THR A 215 -18.51 -5.47 -30.94
CA THR A 215 -19.54 -6.51 -30.82
C THR A 215 -19.03 -7.69 -29.99
N LEU A 216 -19.89 -8.66 -29.71
CA LEU A 216 -19.45 -9.93 -29.10
C LEU A 216 -18.39 -10.60 -29.97
N VAL A 217 -17.42 -11.23 -29.35
CA VAL A 217 -16.32 -11.93 -30.00
C VAL A 217 -16.84 -13.09 -30.87
N ASN A 218 -16.15 -13.38 -31.97
CA ASN A 218 -16.49 -14.50 -32.84
C ASN A 218 -15.84 -15.81 -32.36
N ILE A 219 -16.47 -16.92 -32.72
CA ILE A 219 -15.86 -18.25 -32.52
C ILE A 219 -14.60 -18.36 -33.38
N GLY A 220 -13.55 -18.96 -32.83
CA GLY A 220 -12.25 -19.13 -33.48
C GLY A 220 -11.25 -18.01 -33.22
N GLU A 221 -11.61 -16.95 -32.50
CA GLU A 221 -10.69 -15.86 -32.17
C GLU A 221 -9.65 -16.31 -31.14
N ALA A 222 -8.36 -16.07 -31.43
CA ALA A 222 -7.24 -16.46 -30.57
C ALA A 222 -6.99 -15.39 -29.46
N VAL A 223 -7.90 -15.26 -28.53
CA VAL A 223 -7.92 -14.21 -27.51
C VAL A 223 -6.70 -14.27 -26.58
N GLY A 224 -6.14 -15.45 -26.34
CA GLY A 224 -4.95 -15.62 -25.51
C GLY A 224 -3.69 -15.00 -26.14
N ILE A 225 -3.53 -15.14 -27.45
CA ILE A 225 -2.40 -14.51 -28.17
C ILE A 225 -2.57 -12.99 -28.17
N ILE A 226 -3.78 -12.48 -28.42
CA ILE A 226 -4.07 -11.05 -28.35
C ILE A 226 -3.73 -10.48 -26.99
N ALA A 227 -4.13 -11.15 -25.93
CA ALA A 227 -3.81 -10.74 -24.55
C ALA A 227 -2.30 -10.74 -24.30
N ALA A 228 -1.58 -11.80 -24.68
CA ALA A 228 -0.14 -11.90 -24.48
C ALA A 228 0.62 -10.79 -25.23
N GLN A 229 0.23 -10.49 -26.47
CA GLN A 229 0.80 -9.41 -27.27
C GLN A 229 0.49 -8.03 -26.67
N SER A 230 -0.74 -7.81 -26.22
CA SER A 230 -1.16 -6.54 -25.59
C SER A 230 -0.44 -6.28 -24.25
N ILE A 231 -0.08 -7.33 -23.50
CA ILE A 231 0.71 -7.24 -22.27
C ILE A 231 2.19 -7.01 -22.60
N GLY A 232 2.69 -7.64 -23.66
CA GLY A 232 4.11 -7.63 -24.02
C GLY A 232 4.56 -6.36 -24.74
N GLU A 233 3.71 -5.76 -25.56
CA GLU A 233 4.03 -4.55 -26.32
C GLU A 233 4.48 -3.38 -25.43
N PRO A 234 3.71 -2.94 -24.41
CA PRO A 234 4.12 -1.83 -23.56
C PRO A 234 5.33 -2.17 -22.68
N GLY A 235 5.68 -3.44 -22.51
CA GLY A 235 6.87 -3.86 -21.78
C GLY A 235 8.17 -3.26 -22.33
N THR A 236 8.29 -3.19 -23.66
CA THR A 236 9.43 -2.56 -24.34
C THR A 236 9.41 -1.04 -24.15
N GLN A 237 8.23 -0.41 -24.19
CA GLN A 237 8.09 1.04 -23.99
C GLN A 237 8.29 1.44 -22.52
N LEU A 238 7.82 0.64 -21.56
CA LEU A 238 8.05 0.85 -20.12
C LEU A 238 9.56 0.87 -19.79
N THR A 239 10.36 0.04 -20.45
CA THR A 239 11.82 0.05 -20.29
C THR A 239 12.43 1.35 -20.79
N MET A 240 11.89 1.97 -21.82
CA MET A 240 12.36 3.25 -22.34
C MET A 240 11.91 4.44 -21.45
N ARG A 241 10.69 4.41 -20.89
CA ARG A 241 10.14 5.54 -20.11
C ARG A 241 10.79 5.72 -18.73
N THR A 242 11.19 4.66 -18.03
CA THR A 242 11.82 4.76 -16.72
C THR A 242 13.18 5.46 -16.74
N PHE A 243 13.84 5.55 -17.91
CA PHE A 243 15.16 6.16 -18.06
C PHE A 243 15.17 7.62 -18.50
N HIS A 244 14.05 8.15 -19.03
CA HIS A 244 13.97 9.56 -19.40
C HIS A 244 13.99 10.52 -18.20
N ILE A 245 13.91 10.01 -16.96
CA ILE A 245 14.08 10.79 -15.74
C ILE A 245 15.56 11.09 -15.44
N GLY A 246 16.48 10.57 -16.26
CA GLY A 246 17.89 10.98 -16.24
C GLY A 246 18.65 10.66 -14.96
N GLY A 247 18.26 9.62 -14.24
CA GLY A 247 18.92 9.22 -12.99
C GLY A 247 18.64 10.15 -11.79
N ALA A 248 17.73 11.11 -11.92
CA ALA A 248 17.34 11.97 -10.80
C ALA A 248 16.60 11.16 -9.72
N ALA A 249 17.06 11.26 -8.49
CA ALA A 249 16.41 10.62 -7.36
C ALA A 249 15.16 11.40 -6.93
N SER A 250 14.06 10.70 -6.72
CA SER A 250 12.87 11.23 -6.07
C SER A 250 12.68 10.53 -4.72
N SER A 251 12.68 11.29 -3.64
CA SER A 251 12.28 10.81 -2.33
C SER A 251 10.83 11.21 -2.10
N ALA A 252 9.94 10.24 -1.95
CA ALA A 252 8.61 10.52 -1.42
C ALA A 252 8.77 10.85 0.06
N ALA A 253 8.23 12.00 0.50
CA ALA A 253 8.15 12.31 1.92
C ALA A 253 7.30 11.23 2.61
N ALA A 254 7.78 10.70 3.73
CA ALA A 254 7.00 9.73 4.50
C ALA A 254 5.71 10.39 5.00
N GLN A 255 4.58 9.79 4.69
CA GLN A 255 3.27 10.29 5.11
C GLN A 255 3.12 10.10 6.62
N ASN A 256 2.77 11.16 7.34
CA ASN A 256 2.62 11.18 8.80
C ASN A 256 1.17 11.48 9.24
N SER A 257 0.29 11.78 8.33
CA SER A 257 -1.10 12.12 8.57
C SER A 257 -1.98 11.68 7.39
N VAL A 258 -3.27 11.51 7.66
CA VAL A 258 -4.31 11.33 6.65
C VAL A 258 -5.25 12.52 6.71
N GLU A 259 -5.39 13.18 5.58
CA GLU A 259 -6.35 14.25 5.35
C GLU A 259 -7.47 13.76 4.44
N VAL A 260 -8.71 14.17 4.73
CA VAL A 260 -9.89 13.82 3.95
C VAL A 260 -10.00 14.75 2.75
N ASN A 261 -10.24 14.19 1.56
CA ASN A 261 -10.40 14.97 0.34
C ASN A 261 -11.86 15.37 0.05
N ASN A 262 -12.83 14.60 0.57
CA ASN A 262 -14.25 14.80 0.31
C ASN A 262 -15.07 14.89 1.59
N ASP A 263 -16.15 15.68 1.58
CA ASP A 263 -17.11 15.73 2.67
C ASP A 263 -17.86 14.41 2.81
N GLY A 264 -18.04 13.95 4.06
CA GLY A 264 -18.74 12.70 4.30
C GLY A 264 -18.96 12.38 5.77
N VAL A 265 -19.35 11.13 6.01
CA VAL A 265 -19.48 10.55 7.35
C VAL A 265 -18.41 9.48 7.51
N ALA A 266 -17.59 9.64 8.53
CA ALA A 266 -16.51 8.68 8.83
C ALA A 266 -17.08 7.48 9.60
N SER A 267 -16.74 6.27 9.17
CA SER A 267 -16.99 5.03 9.89
C SER A 267 -15.70 4.27 10.13
N LEU A 268 -15.56 3.72 11.33
CA LEU A 268 -14.38 2.95 11.74
C LEU A 268 -14.65 1.48 11.43
N PHE A 269 -13.89 0.92 10.47
CA PHE A 269 -14.02 -0.47 10.09
C PHE A 269 -12.84 -1.28 10.64
N ASN A 270 -13.14 -2.39 11.34
CA ASN A 270 -12.15 -3.30 11.92
C ASN A 270 -11.08 -2.60 12.79
N LEU A 271 -11.43 -1.49 13.43
CA LEU A 271 -10.53 -0.64 14.18
C LEU A 271 -10.82 -0.74 15.67
N LYS A 272 -9.94 -1.42 16.42
CA LYS A 272 -9.96 -1.38 17.88
C LYS A 272 -9.24 -0.11 18.33
N THR A 273 -9.86 0.66 19.21
CA THR A 273 -9.30 1.91 19.72
C THR A 273 -9.27 1.93 21.25
N ILE A 274 -8.21 2.50 21.79
CA ILE A 274 -8.07 2.75 23.23
C ILE A 274 -7.98 4.25 23.46
N LYS A 275 -8.57 4.74 24.54
CA LYS A 275 -8.47 6.15 24.93
C LYS A 275 -7.19 6.37 25.72
N ASN A 276 -6.35 7.27 25.23
CA ASN A 276 -5.16 7.72 25.95
C ASN A 276 -5.55 8.71 27.07
N ALA A 277 -4.61 9.04 27.94
CA ALA A 277 -4.74 10.02 29.04
C ALA A 277 -5.27 11.38 28.54
N ASP A 278 -4.90 11.79 27.32
CA ASP A 278 -5.34 13.01 26.64
C ASP A 278 -6.73 12.92 26.01
N LYS A 279 -7.47 11.82 26.22
CA LYS A 279 -8.78 11.49 25.63
C LYS A 279 -8.79 11.27 24.11
N ASN A 280 -7.63 11.20 23.48
CA ASN A 280 -7.50 10.85 22.08
C ASN A 280 -7.68 9.34 21.89
N LEU A 281 -8.21 8.94 20.75
CA LEU A 281 -8.33 7.54 20.37
C LEU A 281 -7.01 7.08 19.73
N VAL A 282 -6.45 5.97 20.21
CA VAL A 282 -5.24 5.36 19.65
C VAL A 282 -5.62 4.01 19.04
N ALA A 283 -5.16 3.76 17.81
CA ALA A 283 -5.41 2.52 17.10
C ALA A 283 -4.57 1.37 17.67
N THR A 284 -5.21 0.29 18.08
CA THR A 284 -4.54 -0.94 18.55
C THR A 284 -4.69 -2.12 17.59
N SER A 285 -5.50 -1.99 16.54
CA SER A 285 -5.57 -2.97 15.47
C SER A 285 -4.59 -2.64 14.35
N ARG A 286 -4.12 -3.67 13.63
CA ARG A 286 -3.15 -3.52 12.51
C ARG A 286 -3.82 -3.47 11.15
N SER A 287 -5.06 -3.94 11.07
CA SER A 287 -5.89 -3.96 9.86
C SER A 287 -7.07 -3.00 9.92
N GLY A 288 -6.96 -1.98 10.80
CA GLY A 288 -8.00 -0.96 10.94
C GLY A 288 -8.08 -0.04 9.72
N GLU A 289 -9.30 0.28 9.30
CA GLU A 289 -9.57 1.19 8.19
C GLU A 289 -10.59 2.25 8.60
N ILE A 290 -10.44 3.45 8.07
CA ILE A 290 -11.43 4.52 8.17
C ILE A 290 -12.07 4.68 6.79
N ILE A 291 -13.38 4.57 6.75
CA ILE A 291 -14.19 4.69 5.53
C ILE A 291 -14.98 6.00 5.61
N ILE A 292 -14.87 6.82 4.58
CA ILE A 292 -15.67 8.02 4.42
C ILE A 292 -16.81 7.71 3.45
N SER A 293 -18.05 7.82 3.91
CA SER A 293 -19.23 7.55 3.11
C SER A 293 -20.08 8.81 2.92
N ASP A 294 -20.82 8.85 1.82
CA ASP A 294 -21.77 9.91 1.53
C ASP A 294 -23.06 9.74 2.36
N LYS A 295 -23.96 10.72 2.29
CA LYS A 295 -25.30 10.71 2.93
C LYS A 295 -26.16 9.50 2.56
N PHE A 296 -25.87 8.87 1.42
CA PHE A 296 -26.54 7.67 0.92
C PHE A 296 -25.87 6.36 1.32
N GLY A 297 -24.77 6.41 2.10
CA GLY A 297 -24.00 5.23 2.51
C GLY A 297 -22.99 4.73 1.45
N LYS A 298 -22.83 5.47 0.34
CA LYS A 298 -21.84 5.13 -0.69
C LYS A 298 -20.44 5.49 -0.20
N GLU A 299 -19.51 4.53 -0.29
CA GLU A 299 -18.11 4.70 0.06
C GLU A 299 -17.43 5.64 -0.94
N LYS A 300 -16.85 6.75 -0.44
CA LYS A 300 -16.06 7.69 -1.23
C LYS A 300 -14.56 7.48 -1.06
N GLU A 301 -14.14 7.24 0.19
CA GLU A 301 -12.73 7.15 0.55
C GLU A 301 -12.52 6.04 1.55
N ARG A 302 -11.36 5.37 1.45
CA ARG A 302 -10.93 4.32 2.37
C ARG A 302 -9.46 4.50 2.70
N TYR A 303 -9.16 4.62 3.99
CA TYR A 303 -7.81 4.84 4.49
C TYR A 303 -7.39 3.76 5.46
N LYS A 304 -6.25 3.15 5.22
CA LYS A 304 -5.61 2.23 6.16
C LYS A 304 -4.93 3.00 7.26
N ILE A 305 -5.20 2.61 8.51
CA ILE A 305 -4.65 3.26 9.70
C ILE A 305 -3.60 2.33 10.32
N PRO A 306 -2.34 2.78 10.46
CA PRO A 306 -1.30 1.97 11.07
C PRO A 306 -1.52 1.84 12.59
N TYR A 307 -0.99 0.73 13.15
CA TYR A 307 -0.96 0.51 14.59
C TYR A 307 -0.27 1.66 15.31
N GLY A 308 -0.86 2.15 16.39
CA GLY A 308 -0.33 3.26 17.17
C GLY A 308 -0.67 4.65 16.66
N ALA A 309 -1.43 4.75 15.58
CA ALA A 309 -1.88 6.05 15.08
C ALA A 309 -2.90 6.68 16.03
N THR A 310 -2.79 7.98 16.20
CA THR A 310 -3.78 8.79 16.94
C THR A 310 -4.92 9.15 16.00
N ILE A 311 -6.16 8.88 16.42
CA ILE A 311 -7.37 9.12 15.65
C ILE A 311 -8.07 10.33 16.24
N ASN A 312 -8.33 11.33 15.39
CA ASN A 312 -8.93 12.60 15.80
C ASN A 312 -10.46 12.63 15.64
N ILE A 313 -11.04 11.56 15.11
CA ILE A 313 -12.48 11.46 14.82
C ILE A 313 -13.14 10.33 15.60
N LYS A 314 -14.46 10.40 15.72
CA LYS A 314 -15.31 9.35 16.31
C LYS A 314 -16.09 8.64 15.21
N ASP A 315 -16.50 7.41 15.50
CA ASP A 315 -17.37 6.66 14.61
C ASP A 315 -18.70 7.40 14.36
N GLY A 316 -19.11 7.50 13.09
CA GLY A 316 -20.30 8.23 12.66
C GLY A 316 -20.13 9.77 12.64
N GLN A 317 -18.94 10.32 12.84
CA GLN A 317 -18.69 11.76 12.81
C GLN A 317 -18.70 12.29 11.36
N LYS A 318 -19.31 13.46 11.16
CA LYS A 318 -19.22 14.19 9.90
C LYS A 318 -17.84 14.85 9.79
N VAL A 319 -17.21 14.69 8.65
CA VAL A 319 -15.91 15.26 8.31
C VAL A 319 -16.02 16.12 7.05
N THR A 320 -15.19 17.12 6.96
CA THR A 320 -15.09 18.04 5.82
C THR A 320 -13.75 17.86 5.10
N ALA A 321 -13.72 18.19 3.82
CA ALA A 321 -12.48 18.17 3.05
C ALA A 321 -11.38 19.02 3.72
N GLY A 322 -10.18 18.46 3.89
CA GLY A 322 -9.05 19.06 4.59
C GLY A 322 -8.93 18.72 6.08
N ASP A 323 -9.91 17.98 6.66
CA ASP A 323 -9.80 17.53 8.05
C ASP A 323 -8.76 16.42 8.20
N VAL A 324 -7.86 16.56 9.21
CA VAL A 324 -6.88 15.53 9.55
C VAL A 324 -7.53 14.49 10.45
N ILE A 325 -7.79 13.30 9.93
CA ILE A 325 -8.47 12.22 10.64
C ILE A 325 -7.56 11.34 11.48
N SER A 326 -6.30 11.20 11.08
CA SER A 326 -5.31 10.38 11.80
C SER A 326 -3.90 10.95 11.64
N THR A 327 -3.06 10.74 12.67
CA THR A 327 -1.64 11.14 12.68
C THR A 327 -0.79 10.04 13.31
N TRP A 328 0.43 9.82 12.78
CA TRP A 328 1.40 8.85 13.31
C TRP A 328 2.84 9.28 13.03
N ASP A 329 3.79 8.62 13.68
CA ASP A 329 5.20 8.78 13.39
C ASP A 329 5.63 7.72 12.35
N PRO A 330 6.05 8.12 11.13
CA PRO A 330 6.43 7.16 10.10
C PRO A 330 7.82 6.53 10.33
N HIS A 331 8.61 7.04 11.27
CA HIS A 331 9.99 6.60 11.51
C HIS A 331 10.11 5.60 12.64
N THR A 332 9.06 5.43 13.47
CA THR A 332 9.08 4.52 14.61
C THR A 332 7.82 3.66 14.64
N HIS A 333 7.97 2.43 15.11
CA HIS A 333 6.85 1.54 15.40
C HIS A 333 6.63 1.54 16.92
N PRO A 334 5.55 2.14 17.44
CA PRO A 334 5.31 2.18 18.88
C PRO A 334 4.83 0.81 19.40
N ILE A 335 5.22 0.47 20.62
CA ILE A 335 4.60 -0.58 21.44
C ILE A 335 3.72 0.11 22.48
N ILE A 336 2.41 -0.13 22.41
CA ILE A 336 1.39 0.58 23.20
C ILE A 336 0.81 -0.34 24.24
N THR A 337 0.51 0.20 25.42
CA THR A 337 -0.16 -0.54 26.49
C THR A 337 -1.67 -0.56 26.29
N GLU A 338 -2.28 -1.74 26.47
CA GLU A 338 -3.74 -1.90 26.40
C GLU A 338 -4.42 -1.70 27.76
N ALA A 339 -3.67 -1.77 28.87
CA ALA A 339 -4.21 -1.65 30.22
C ALA A 339 -3.42 -0.64 31.05
N SER A 340 -4.08 -0.06 32.03
CA SER A 340 -3.43 0.84 33.00
C SER A 340 -2.87 0.04 34.17
N GLY A 341 -1.62 0.31 34.54
CA GLY A 341 -0.96 -0.41 35.64
C GLY A 341 0.41 0.13 35.99
N THR A 342 1.14 -0.64 36.80
CA THR A 342 2.55 -0.37 37.11
C THR A 342 3.41 -1.33 36.28
N ILE A 343 4.35 -0.79 35.53
CA ILE A 343 5.25 -1.59 34.69
C ILE A 343 6.39 -2.14 35.57
N LYS A 344 6.80 -3.37 35.32
CA LYS A 344 7.97 -3.99 35.92
C LYS A 344 8.81 -4.65 34.84
N PHE A 345 10.10 -4.34 34.82
CA PHE A 345 11.04 -4.91 33.86
C PHE A 345 11.61 -6.22 34.39
N GLU A 346 11.71 -7.20 33.50
CA GLU A 346 12.34 -8.48 33.74
C GLU A 346 13.46 -8.69 32.73
N ASP A 347 14.59 -9.21 33.19
CA ASP A 347 15.76 -9.54 32.35
C ASP A 347 16.46 -8.30 31.71
N PHE A 348 16.33 -7.13 32.32
CA PHE A 348 17.06 -5.91 31.95
C PHE A 348 18.42 -5.90 32.64
N ILE A 349 19.46 -6.41 31.97
CA ILE A 349 20.84 -6.49 32.48
C ILE A 349 21.69 -5.50 31.69
N ASP A 350 22.21 -4.49 32.37
CA ASP A 350 23.05 -3.47 31.74
C ASP A 350 24.31 -4.08 31.13
N GLY A 351 24.67 -3.64 29.92
CA GLY A 351 25.81 -4.16 29.15
C GLY A 351 25.60 -5.54 28.51
N VAL A 352 24.48 -6.26 28.79
CA VAL A 352 24.17 -7.57 28.21
C VAL A 352 22.91 -7.54 27.35
N THR A 353 21.80 -7.09 27.91
CA THR A 353 20.51 -7.01 27.24
C THR A 353 20.10 -5.59 26.92
N VAL A 354 20.60 -4.61 27.68
CA VAL A 354 20.28 -3.19 27.55
C VAL A 354 21.54 -2.33 27.63
N THR A 355 21.49 -1.15 27.01
CA THR A 355 22.48 -0.09 27.14
C THR A 355 21.77 1.23 27.34
N GLU A 356 22.20 1.99 28.33
CA GLU A 356 21.70 3.34 28.53
C GLU A 356 22.47 4.31 27.62
N GLN A 357 21.75 5.01 26.76
CA GLN A 357 22.30 6.05 25.88
C GLN A 357 21.64 7.38 26.23
N VAL A 358 22.46 8.37 26.55
CA VAL A 358 21.99 9.73 26.78
C VAL A 358 21.91 10.43 25.43
N ASP A 359 20.74 10.95 25.09
CA ASP A 359 20.56 11.77 23.91
C ASP A 359 21.20 13.15 24.15
N GLU A 360 22.23 13.46 23.37
CA GLU A 360 23.00 14.70 23.48
C GLU A 360 22.15 15.98 23.25
N MET A 361 21.03 15.86 22.52
CA MET A 361 20.17 17.00 22.20
C MET A 361 19.10 17.25 23.26
N THR A 362 18.54 16.20 23.85
CA THR A 362 17.43 16.29 24.80
C THR A 362 17.86 16.12 26.26
N GLY A 363 19.06 15.55 26.50
CA GLY A 363 19.57 15.22 27.84
C GLY A 363 18.81 14.10 28.54
N LEU A 364 17.91 13.40 27.84
CA LEU A 364 17.14 12.29 28.39
C LEU A 364 17.92 10.98 28.18
N SER A 365 17.94 10.15 29.21
CA SER A 365 18.50 8.80 29.08
C SER A 365 17.46 7.85 28.50
N ASN A 366 17.81 7.23 27.39
CA ASN A 366 17.01 6.22 26.73
C ASN A 366 17.65 4.85 26.91
N ILE A 367 16.84 3.84 27.21
CA ILE A 367 17.30 2.45 27.33
C ILE A 367 17.14 1.78 25.96
N ILE A 368 18.27 1.36 25.38
CA ILE A 368 18.27 0.66 24.07
C ILE A 368 18.46 -0.83 24.31
N ILE A 369 17.61 -1.66 23.71
CA ILE A 369 17.70 -3.11 23.76
C ILE A 369 18.81 -3.59 22.84
N MET A 370 19.78 -4.32 23.38
CA MET A 370 20.90 -4.89 22.63
C MET A 370 20.58 -6.27 22.05
N ASP A 371 21.25 -6.62 20.94
CA ASP A 371 21.21 -7.99 20.44
C ASP A 371 22.18 -8.86 21.22
N SER A 372 21.65 -9.76 22.05
CA SER A 372 22.43 -10.69 22.89
C SER A 372 23.41 -11.58 22.09
N LYS A 373 23.18 -11.77 20.80
CA LYS A 373 24.08 -12.53 19.91
C LYS A 373 25.40 -11.81 19.63
N LYS A 374 25.42 -10.49 19.68
CA LYS A 374 26.63 -9.69 19.42
C LYS A 374 27.55 -9.62 20.63
N THR A 375 27.04 -9.89 21.83
CA THR A 375 27.77 -9.75 23.10
C THR A 375 28.43 -11.07 23.56
N GLY A 376 28.36 -12.17 22.76
CA GLY A 376 29.04 -13.45 23.10
C GLY A 376 28.43 -14.20 24.29
N SER A 377 27.29 -13.75 24.81
CA SER A 377 26.59 -14.43 25.91
C SER A 377 25.80 -15.64 25.38
N THR A 378 25.99 -16.78 26.01
CA THR A 378 25.31 -18.05 25.71
C THR A 378 23.86 -18.07 26.21
N THR A 379 23.41 -17.07 26.96
CA THR A 379 22.06 -16.97 27.54
C THR A 379 21.12 -16.27 26.57
N THR A 380 20.13 -16.99 26.08
CA THR A 380 18.99 -16.47 25.27
C THR A 380 17.96 -15.75 26.16
N VAL A 381 18.40 -14.78 26.94
CA VAL A 381 17.51 -13.99 27.80
C VAL A 381 16.91 -12.86 26.93
N LYS A 382 15.59 -12.72 26.96
CA LYS A 382 14.86 -11.68 26.21
C LYS A 382 14.29 -10.69 27.24
N PRO A 383 14.61 -9.41 27.16
CA PRO A 383 14.03 -8.40 28.04
C PRO A 383 12.52 -8.31 27.84
N LYS A 384 11.79 -8.28 28.94
CA LYS A 384 10.32 -8.27 29.00
C LYS A 384 9.84 -7.18 29.96
N ALA A 385 8.63 -6.71 29.72
CA ALA A 385 7.92 -5.84 30.65
C ALA A 385 6.57 -6.44 30.98
N SER A 386 6.29 -6.58 32.28
CA SER A 386 5.03 -7.11 32.80
C SER A 386 4.24 -6.01 33.49
N LEU A 387 2.91 -6.04 33.34
CA LEU A 387 2.01 -5.08 33.98
C LEU A 387 1.40 -5.64 35.26
N PHE A 388 1.48 -4.84 36.34
CA PHE A 388 0.94 -5.16 37.65
C PHE A 388 -0.13 -4.16 38.08
N ASN A 389 -1.12 -4.67 38.77
CA ASN A 389 -2.15 -3.85 39.36
C ASN A 389 -1.62 -3.26 40.73
N GLY A 390 -2.30 -2.26 41.30
CA GLY A 390 -1.90 -1.64 42.58
C GLY A 390 -1.83 -2.60 43.79
N ARG A 391 -2.21 -3.87 43.63
CA ARG A 391 -2.09 -4.95 44.62
C ARG A 391 -0.92 -5.91 44.34
N GLY A 392 -0.10 -5.63 43.32
CA GLY A 392 1.04 -6.49 42.93
C GLY A 392 0.66 -7.78 42.20
N GLN A 393 -0.55 -7.87 41.67
CA GLN A 393 -0.99 -9.02 40.86
C GLN A 393 -0.82 -8.67 39.36
N PRO A 394 -0.41 -9.63 38.51
CA PRO A 394 -0.30 -9.39 37.07
C PRO A 394 -1.68 -9.09 36.46
N ILE A 395 -1.73 -8.14 35.55
CA ILE A 395 -2.93 -7.79 34.80
C ILE A 395 -3.06 -8.76 33.63
N MET A 396 -4.26 -9.31 33.45
CA MET A 396 -4.57 -10.25 32.37
C MET A 396 -5.14 -9.51 31.16
N PHE A 397 -4.96 -10.06 29.96
CA PHE A 397 -5.65 -9.57 28.77
C PHE A 397 -7.17 -9.71 28.93
N SER A 398 -7.92 -8.75 28.40
CA SER A 398 -9.38 -8.73 28.47
C SER A 398 -9.97 -9.96 27.79
N GLY A 399 -10.58 -10.87 28.59
CA GLY A 399 -11.19 -12.11 28.10
C GLY A 399 -10.30 -13.34 28.08
N THR A 400 -9.07 -13.27 28.59
CA THR A 400 -8.15 -14.42 28.66
C THR A 400 -7.49 -14.50 30.05
N ASP A 401 -7.00 -15.69 30.44
CA ASP A 401 -6.24 -15.89 31.70
C ASP A 401 -4.73 -15.70 31.49
N THR A 402 -4.30 -15.06 30.41
CA THR A 402 -2.89 -14.79 30.10
C THR A 402 -2.44 -13.44 30.64
N PRO A 403 -1.31 -13.36 31.38
CA PRO A 403 -0.78 -12.08 31.86
C PRO A 403 -0.26 -11.23 30.71
N ILE A 404 -0.44 -9.92 30.82
CA ILE A 404 0.08 -8.96 29.83
C ILE A 404 1.60 -8.85 29.99
N VAL A 405 2.33 -9.38 29.01
CA VAL A 405 3.80 -9.35 28.96
C VAL A 405 4.24 -8.83 27.59
N TYR A 406 4.98 -7.74 27.58
CA TYR A 406 5.57 -7.17 26.37
C TYR A 406 7.02 -7.63 26.23
N THR A 407 7.37 -8.27 25.14
CA THR A 407 8.74 -8.67 24.82
C THR A 407 9.33 -7.67 23.83
N PHE A 408 10.51 -7.15 24.13
CA PHE A 408 11.15 -6.13 23.30
C PHE A 408 12.09 -6.76 22.29
N PRO A 409 11.98 -6.40 20.99
CA PRO A 409 12.95 -6.79 19.99
C PRO A 409 14.26 -6.02 20.14
N PRO A 410 15.39 -6.54 19.62
CA PRO A 410 16.64 -5.81 19.57
C PRO A 410 16.51 -4.48 18.80
N GLY A 411 17.11 -3.42 19.33
CA GLY A 411 17.02 -2.07 18.76
C GLY A 411 15.83 -1.25 19.26
N ALA A 412 14.93 -1.81 20.06
CA ALA A 412 13.83 -1.04 20.65
C ALA A 412 14.36 -0.02 21.67
N ILE A 413 13.80 1.18 21.64
CA ILE A 413 14.11 2.28 22.57
C ILE A 413 12.99 2.35 23.60
N VAL A 414 13.31 2.10 24.86
CA VAL A 414 12.38 2.16 26.00
C VAL A 414 12.51 3.51 26.69
N ASN A 415 11.40 4.27 26.75
CA ASN A 415 11.39 5.61 27.31
C ASN A 415 10.78 5.68 28.73
N ILE A 416 10.41 4.55 29.31
CA ILE A 416 9.75 4.44 30.60
C ILE A 416 10.70 3.84 31.63
N GLN A 417 10.64 4.30 32.87
CA GLN A 417 11.43 3.76 33.96
C GLN A 417 10.70 2.61 34.69
N ASP A 418 11.47 1.69 35.27
CA ASP A 418 10.93 0.58 36.06
C ASP A 418 10.10 1.09 37.22
N GLY A 419 8.95 0.46 37.47
CA GLY A 419 8.02 0.84 38.55
C GLY A 419 7.13 2.05 38.26
N SER A 420 7.21 2.64 37.04
CA SER A 420 6.34 3.77 36.68
C SER A 420 4.89 3.34 36.45
N LYS A 421 3.96 4.24 36.76
CA LYS A 421 2.54 4.06 36.46
C LYS A 421 2.29 4.50 35.03
N ILE A 422 1.65 3.63 34.26
CA ILE A 422 1.27 3.86 32.87
C ILE A 422 -0.25 3.73 32.70
N ASN A 423 -0.79 4.50 31.77
CA ASN A 423 -2.20 4.46 31.40
C ASN A 423 -2.39 3.66 30.11
N ALA A 424 -3.60 3.15 29.90
CA ALA A 424 -3.94 2.54 28.63
C ALA A 424 -3.74 3.53 27.48
N GLY A 425 -3.10 3.10 26.39
CA GLY A 425 -2.77 3.93 25.24
C GLY A 425 -1.40 4.63 25.32
N ASP A 426 -0.64 4.48 26.41
CA ASP A 426 0.71 5.04 26.51
C ASP A 426 1.72 4.18 25.73
N VAL A 427 2.74 4.83 25.15
CA VAL A 427 3.82 4.17 24.39
C VAL A 427 4.90 3.69 25.36
N ILE A 428 5.11 2.38 25.46
CA ILE A 428 6.13 1.75 26.31
C ILE A 428 7.51 1.83 25.65
N ALA A 429 7.57 1.47 24.39
CA ALA A 429 8.81 1.47 23.62
C ALA A 429 8.56 1.89 22.17
N ARG A 430 9.61 2.35 21.51
CA ARG A 430 9.60 2.68 20.09
C ARG A 430 10.65 1.83 19.39
N ILE A 431 10.25 1.16 18.33
CA ILE A 431 11.16 0.43 17.46
C ILE A 431 11.49 1.37 16.31
N PRO A 432 12.73 1.88 16.21
CA PRO A 432 13.10 2.68 15.05
C PRO A 432 12.97 1.78 13.81
N LEU A 433 12.18 2.24 12.86
CA LEU A 433 12.23 1.71 11.52
C LEU A 433 13.58 2.20 11.00
N GLU A 434 14.62 1.33 11.07
CA GLU A 434 15.79 1.59 10.26
C GLU A 434 15.23 1.96 8.89
N SER A 435 15.61 3.12 8.35
CA SER A 435 15.48 3.38 6.93
C SER A 435 16.34 2.30 6.28
N SER A 436 15.78 1.09 6.25
CA SER A 436 16.34 0.00 5.47
C SER A 436 16.58 0.69 4.15
N LYS A 437 17.85 0.71 3.70
CA LYS A 437 18.22 0.95 2.31
C LYS A 437 17.02 0.51 1.54
N THR A 438 16.27 1.45 0.98
CA THR A 438 15.00 1.21 0.31
C THR A 438 15.18 -0.08 -0.45
N SER A 439 14.77 -1.20 0.18
CA SER A 439 14.93 -2.51 -0.44
C SER A 439 14.00 -2.35 -1.59
N ASP A 440 14.60 -2.21 -2.73
CA ASP A 440 14.07 -1.92 -4.01
C ASP A 440 12.73 -2.64 -4.09
N ILE A 441 11.64 -1.89 -3.88
CA ILE A 441 10.33 -2.43 -4.23
C ILE A 441 10.51 -2.72 -5.70
N THR A 442 10.75 -3.99 -6.03
CA THR A 442 10.99 -4.42 -7.38
C THR A 442 9.81 -3.97 -8.21
N GLY A 443 9.97 -2.82 -8.86
CA GLY A 443 8.98 -2.23 -9.74
C GLY A 443 9.31 -2.56 -11.20
N GLY A 444 8.45 -2.15 -12.12
CA GLY A 444 8.65 -2.33 -13.54
C GLY A 444 8.61 -3.79 -14.01
N LEU A 445 9.37 -4.10 -15.05
CA LEU A 445 9.34 -5.40 -15.73
C LEU A 445 9.65 -6.61 -14.82
N PRO A 446 10.63 -6.58 -13.90
CA PRO A 446 10.86 -7.68 -12.97
C PRO A 446 9.65 -8.02 -12.12
N ARG A 447 8.94 -7.00 -11.62
CA ARG A 447 7.72 -7.20 -10.82
C ARG A 447 6.59 -7.81 -11.64
N VAL A 448 6.42 -7.36 -12.88
CA VAL A 448 5.43 -7.92 -13.82
C VAL A 448 5.74 -9.40 -14.08
N ALA A 449 7.01 -9.75 -14.34
CA ALA A 449 7.42 -11.13 -14.52
C ALA A 449 7.17 -11.99 -13.29
N ASP A 450 7.49 -11.51 -12.08
CA ASP A 450 7.25 -12.22 -10.83
C ASP A 450 5.76 -12.49 -10.57
N LEU A 451 4.88 -11.52 -10.92
CA LEU A 451 3.42 -11.68 -10.79
C LEU A 451 2.88 -12.72 -11.77
N PHE A 452 3.28 -12.68 -13.05
CA PHE A 452 2.84 -13.67 -14.03
C PHE A 452 3.36 -15.08 -13.76
N GLU A 453 4.56 -15.20 -13.21
CA GLU A 453 5.14 -16.50 -12.82
C GLU A 453 4.72 -16.96 -11.43
N ALA A 454 3.97 -16.15 -10.67
CA ALA A 454 3.60 -16.40 -9.28
C ALA A 454 4.81 -16.75 -8.40
N ARG A 455 5.94 -16.07 -8.62
CA ARG A 455 7.16 -16.28 -7.84
C ARG A 455 6.98 -15.83 -6.40
N LYS A 456 7.41 -16.68 -5.47
CA LYS A 456 7.43 -16.30 -4.06
C LYS A 456 8.55 -15.29 -3.83
N PRO A 457 8.29 -14.16 -3.14
CA PRO A 457 9.32 -13.20 -2.78
C PRO A 457 10.37 -13.85 -1.87
N LYS A 458 11.62 -13.43 -1.97
CA LYS A 458 12.74 -14.00 -1.19
C LYS A 458 12.54 -13.81 0.32
N ASP A 459 11.99 -12.68 0.73
CA ASP A 459 11.75 -12.29 2.11
C ASP A 459 10.28 -12.03 2.40
N ALA A 460 9.43 -12.98 2.01
CA ALA A 460 8.00 -12.89 2.24
C ALA A 460 7.67 -12.76 3.73
N ALA A 461 6.75 -11.86 4.07
CA ALA A 461 6.12 -11.84 5.38
C ALA A 461 5.28 -13.11 5.57
N ILE A 462 5.18 -13.57 6.81
CA ILE A 462 4.29 -14.67 7.17
C ILE A 462 2.93 -14.06 7.52
N LEU A 463 1.89 -14.51 6.84
CA LEU A 463 0.52 -14.05 7.03
C LEU A 463 -0.28 -15.07 7.81
N ALA A 464 -1.18 -14.59 8.68
CA ALA A 464 -2.13 -15.44 9.40
C ALA A 464 -3.07 -16.16 8.41
N LYS A 465 -3.18 -17.48 8.54
CA LYS A 465 -4.08 -18.29 7.71
C LYS A 465 -5.49 -18.37 8.28
N HIS A 466 -5.60 -18.20 9.59
CA HIS A 466 -6.83 -18.28 10.36
C HIS A 466 -6.96 -17.04 11.25
N SER A 467 -8.22 -16.66 11.54
CA SER A 467 -8.51 -15.62 12.53
C SER A 467 -8.62 -16.27 13.91
N GLY A 468 -8.19 -15.61 14.97
CA GLY A 468 -8.30 -16.13 16.32
C GLY A 468 -7.36 -15.47 17.31
N ILE A 469 -7.29 -16.03 18.51
CA ILE A 469 -6.41 -15.58 19.60
C ILE A 469 -5.07 -16.30 19.51
N THR A 470 -3.99 -15.55 19.61
CA THR A 470 -2.62 -16.07 19.50
C THR A 470 -2.10 -16.56 20.85
N SER A 471 -1.38 -17.66 20.83
CA SER A 471 -0.59 -18.16 21.95
C SER A 471 0.73 -18.74 21.46
N PHE A 472 1.76 -18.71 22.31
CA PHE A 472 3.06 -19.30 21.96
C PHE A 472 3.20 -20.68 22.61
N GLY A 473 3.40 -21.69 21.76
CA GLY A 473 3.66 -23.06 22.19
C GLY A 473 5.15 -23.32 22.49
N LYS A 474 5.46 -24.58 22.88
CA LYS A 474 6.85 -25.00 23.15
C LYS A 474 7.75 -24.74 21.93
N GLU A 475 8.87 -24.08 22.17
CA GLU A 475 9.87 -23.79 21.15
C GLU A 475 10.48 -25.10 20.61
N THR A 476 10.63 -25.19 19.30
CA THR A 476 11.37 -26.23 18.62
C THR A 476 12.73 -25.71 18.16
N LYS A 477 13.67 -26.60 17.82
CA LYS A 477 15.02 -26.19 17.36
C LYS A 477 14.92 -25.18 16.19
N GLY A 478 15.26 -23.92 16.47
CA GLY A 478 15.32 -22.84 15.47
C GLY A 478 13.97 -22.21 15.05
N LYS A 479 12.83 -22.67 15.59
CA LYS A 479 11.51 -22.14 15.25
C LYS A 479 10.69 -21.85 16.51
N VAL A 480 9.88 -20.80 16.46
CA VAL A 480 8.85 -20.48 17.44
C VAL A 480 7.54 -21.10 16.97
N ARG A 481 6.83 -21.76 17.86
CA ARG A 481 5.51 -22.31 17.59
C ARG A 481 4.46 -21.27 17.95
N LEU A 482 3.74 -20.80 16.97
CA LEU A 482 2.57 -19.96 17.13
C LEU A 482 1.32 -20.83 17.03
N VAL A 483 0.43 -20.69 17.97
CA VAL A 483 -0.88 -21.35 17.99
C VAL A 483 -1.95 -20.27 17.88
N ILE A 484 -2.83 -20.39 16.90
CA ILE A 484 -3.97 -19.52 16.69
C ILE A 484 -5.22 -20.32 17.03
N THR A 485 -5.98 -19.89 18.01
CA THR A 485 -7.23 -20.53 18.43
C THR A 485 -8.42 -19.72 17.91
N ASP A 486 -9.24 -20.34 17.08
CA ASP A 486 -10.44 -19.73 16.52
C ASP A 486 -11.56 -19.65 17.55
N GLU A 487 -12.63 -18.92 17.25
CA GLU A 487 -13.83 -18.79 18.08
C GLU A 487 -14.54 -20.14 18.33
N ASP A 488 -14.40 -21.08 17.38
CA ASP A 488 -14.93 -22.44 17.48
C ASP A 488 -14.06 -23.37 18.36
N GLY A 489 -12.93 -22.90 18.89
CA GLY A 489 -12.01 -23.64 19.75
C GLY A 489 -11.02 -24.53 18.98
N GLU A 490 -10.99 -24.48 17.64
CA GLU A 490 -9.96 -25.16 16.85
C GLU A 490 -8.63 -24.40 16.94
N SER A 491 -7.54 -25.14 17.14
CA SER A 491 -6.20 -24.57 17.25
C SER A 491 -5.35 -24.94 16.04
N TYR A 492 -4.78 -23.92 15.41
CA TYR A 492 -3.90 -24.04 14.23
C TYR A 492 -2.48 -23.68 14.61
N GLU A 493 -1.52 -24.56 14.31
CA GLU A 493 -0.12 -24.34 14.64
C GLU A 493 0.67 -23.86 13.42
N GLU A 494 1.44 -22.77 13.59
CA GLU A 494 2.43 -22.31 12.62
C GLU A 494 3.84 -22.28 13.22
N LEU A 495 4.83 -22.72 12.45
CA LEU A 495 6.23 -22.77 12.87
C LEU A 495 7.01 -21.63 12.20
N ILE A 496 7.34 -20.61 12.97
CA ILE A 496 8.01 -19.38 12.50
C ILE A 496 9.52 -19.46 12.80
N PRO A 497 10.41 -19.22 11.83
CA PRO A 497 11.85 -19.19 12.09
C PRO A 497 12.23 -18.11 13.12
N LYS A 498 13.11 -18.42 14.08
CA LYS A 498 13.60 -17.45 15.08
C LYS A 498 14.37 -16.26 14.51
N THR A 499 14.76 -16.34 13.23
CA THR A 499 15.41 -15.22 12.52
C THR A 499 14.45 -14.14 12.10
N ARG A 500 13.14 -14.39 12.15
CA ARG A 500 12.08 -13.43 11.83
C ARG A 500 11.67 -12.69 13.11
N THR A 501 11.39 -11.41 12.97
CA THR A 501 10.81 -10.60 14.05
C THR A 501 9.30 -10.86 14.09
N LEU A 502 8.79 -11.23 15.25
CA LEU A 502 7.36 -11.38 15.48
C LEU A 502 6.76 -10.02 15.82
N ASN A 503 5.72 -9.66 15.09
CA ASN A 503 4.99 -8.40 15.32
C ASN A 503 3.77 -8.58 16.22
N ILE A 504 3.45 -9.79 16.66
CA ILE A 504 2.29 -10.12 17.49
C ILE A 504 2.70 -10.45 18.91
N PHE A 505 1.78 -10.24 19.84
CA PHE A 505 1.95 -10.56 21.26
C PHE A 505 1.07 -11.75 21.67
N GLU A 506 1.41 -12.38 22.78
CA GLU A 506 0.62 -13.48 23.34
C GLU A 506 -0.75 -12.96 23.81
N GLY A 507 -1.83 -13.62 23.44
CA GLY A 507 -3.21 -13.23 23.74
C GLY A 507 -3.82 -12.20 22.80
N GLU A 508 -3.10 -11.75 21.78
CA GLU A 508 -3.61 -10.81 20.76
C GLU A 508 -4.58 -11.52 19.80
N THR A 509 -5.66 -10.85 19.42
CA THR A 509 -6.59 -11.36 18.40
C THR A 509 -6.09 -10.92 17.03
N ILE A 510 -5.85 -11.86 16.15
CA ILE A 510 -5.44 -11.62 14.75
C ILE A 510 -6.52 -12.04 13.77
N GLN A 511 -6.51 -11.41 12.60
CA GLN A 511 -7.40 -11.77 11.50
C GLN A 511 -6.63 -12.48 10.39
N LYS A 512 -7.36 -13.29 9.62
CA LYS A 512 -6.82 -13.94 8.42
C LYS A 512 -6.25 -12.89 7.46
N GLY A 513 -4.97 -13.07 7.05
CA GLY A 513 -4.26 -12.16 6.16
C GLY A 513 -3.42 -11.09 6.87
N GLU A 514 -3.47 -10.98 8.19
CA GLU A 514 -2.58 -10.08 8.94
C GLU A 514 -1.14 -10.57 8.96
N ILE A 515 -0.19 -9.64 9.05
CA ILE A 515 1.25 -9.94 9.10
C ILE A 515 1.63 -10.35 10.51
N ILE A 516 2.13 -11.58 10.65
CA ILE A 516 2.64 -12.16 11.88
C ILE A 516 4.10 -11.75 12.10
#